data_ee17da7f09124606bb541c384e5120af
#
_entry.id   ee17da7f09124606bb541c384e5120af
#
_cell.length_a   1.000
_cell.length_b   1.000
_cell.length_c   1.000
_cell.angle_alpha   90.00
_cell.angle_beta   90.00
_cell.angle_gamma   90.00
#
_symmetry.space_group_name_H-M   'P 1'
#
loop_
_entity.id
_entity.type
_entity.pdbx_description
1 polymer ?
#
loop_
_entity_poly.entity_id
_entity_poly.type
_entity_poly.pdbx_seq_one_letter_code
_entity_poly.pdbx_strand_id
1 'polypeptide(L)'
;QFFISLKKINPSGFLEIMLGICLLLFCIKFNQINLNLSFLCLSLITMTCSICILYSLWFFISTTTIWFVKTWNATEVLRSFLYVGRFPLNSFSFSLRLFFSIFIPIAFITTIPSEVFLGLSSLLNILLQIIVSGVLLFSSREFWLFALKFYSSASS
;
A
#
# COMPACT_ATOMS: atom_id res chain seq x y z
N GLN A 1 -20.25 -3.40 -14.84
CA GLN A 1 -19.11 -2.54 -14.37
C GLN A 1 -17.84 -3.36 -14.13
N PHE A 2 -17.89 -4.55 -13.52
CA PHE A 2 -16.73 -5.42 -13.26
C PHE A 2 -15.99 -5.81 -14.56
N PHE A 3 -16.71 -6.19 -15.62
CA PHE A 3 -16.10 -6.51 -16.94
C PHE A 3 -15.46 -5.29 -17.63
N ILE A 4 -15.96 -4.08 -17.39
CA ILE A 4 -15.37 -2.85 -17.92
C ILE A 4 -14.06 -2.51 -17.21
N SER A 5 -13.98 -2.80 -15.90
CA SER A 5 -12.74 -2.65 -15.11
C SER A 5 -11.65 -3.60 -15.56
N LEU A 6 -12.01 -4.85 -15.90
CA LEU A 6 -11.06 -5.84 -16.47
C LEU A 6 -10.50 -5.42 -17.84
N LYS A 7 -11.27 -4.67 -18.64
CA LYS A 7 -10.83 -4.19 -19.96
C LYS A 7 -9.80 -3.06 -19.88
N LYS A 8 -9.59 -2.48 -18.69
CA LYS A 8 -8.59 -1.44 -18.40
C LYS A 8 -7.32 -2.00 -17.77
N ILE A 9 -7.01 -3.28 -18.00
CA ILE A 9 -5.71 -3.83 -17.59
C ILE A 9 -4.63 -3.09 -18.37
N ASN A 10 -3.86 -2.31 -17.64
CA ASN A 10 -2.75 -1.56 -18.20
C ASN A 10 -1.65 -2.57 -18.59
N PRO A 11 -1.34 -2.76 -19.89
CA PRO A 11 -0.35 -3.76 -20.30
C PRO A 11 1.04 -3.50 -19.68
N SER A 12 1.36 -2.23 -19.36
CA SER A 12 2.59 -1.88 -18.64
C SER A 12 2.64 -2.48 -17.23
N GLY A 13 1.51 -2.53 -16.50
CA GLY A 13 1.46 -3.14 -15.17
C GLY A 13 1.73 -4.65 -15.19
N PHE A 14 1.29 -5.34 -16.24
CA PHE A 14 1.60 -6.76 -16.41
C PHE A 14 3.10 -6.99 -16.65
N LEU A 15 3.71 -6.15 -17.50
CA LEU A 15 5.16 -6.20 -17.74
C LEU A 15 5.97 -5.90 -16.47
N GLU A 16 5.54 -4.92 -15.65
CA GLU A 16 6.19 -4.61 -14.37
C GLU A 16 6.13 -5.80 -13.40
N ILE A 17 5.01 -6.50 -13.31
CA ILE A 17 4.86 -7.70 -12.49
C ILE A 17 5.79 -8.83 -12.99
N MET A 18 5.81 -9.07 -14.29
CA MET A 18 6.66 -10.11 -14.90
C MET A 18 8.13 -9.82 -14.66
N LEU A 19 8.56 -8.57 -14.86
CA LEU A 19 9.93 -8.14 -14.57
C LEU A 19 10.27 -8.28 -13.08
N GLY A 20 9.35 -7.91 -12.18
CA GLY A 20 9.52 -8.06 -10.74
C GLY A 20 9.73 -9.54 -10.35
N ILE A 21 8.90 -10.43 -10.86
CA ILE A 21 9.03 -11.88 -10.62
C ILE A 21 10.36 -12.39 -11.18
N CYS A 22 10.75 -11.99 -12.38
CA CYS A 22 12.00 -12.41 -13.02
C CYS A 22 13.22 -11.97 -12.20
N LEU A 23 13.22 -10.73 -11.71
CA LEU A 23 14.27 -10.20 -10.84
C LEU A 23 14.32 -10.92 -9.51
N LEU A 24 13.18 -11.22 -8.88
CA LEU A 24 13.11 -12.00 -7.65
C LEU A 24 13.74 -13.39 -7.82
N LEU A 25 13.35 -14.12 -8.87
CA LEU A 25 13.89 -15.44 -9.17
C LEU A 25 15.41 -15.38 -9.44
N PHE A 26 15.86 -14.35 -10.14
CA PHE A 26 17.28 -14.13 -10.38
C PHE A 26 18.05 -13.86 -9.07
N CYS A 27 17.52 -12.98 -8.21
CA CYS A 27 18.15 -12.68 -6.92
C CYS A 27 18.20 -13.89 -5.99
N ILE A 28 17.13 -14.70 -5.93
CA ILE A 28 17.09 -15.93 -5.13
C ILE A 28 18.20 -16.89 -5.58
N LYS A 29 18.31 -17.10 -6.90
CA LYS A 29 19.31 -18.00 -7.47
C LYS A 29 20.74 -17.50 -7.30
N PHE A 30 20.96 -16.19 -7.52
CA PHE A 30 22.29 -15.58 -7.46
C PHE A 30 22.82 -15.49 -6.02
N ASN A 31 22.00 -15.11 -5.05
CA ASN A 31 22.38 -14.95 -3.65
C ASN A 31 22.20 -16.23 -2.82
N GLN A 32 21.83 -17.34 -3.42
CA GLN A 32 21.61 -18.62 -2.73
C GLN A 32 20.69 -18.48 -1.51
N ILE A 33 19.65 -17.67 -1.62
CA ILE A 33 18.71 -17.42 -0.53
C ILE A 33 17.92 -18.70 -0.27
N ASN A 34 18.09 -19.26 0.93
CA ASN A 34 17.30 -20.40 1.38
C ASN A 34 15.87 -19.96 1.64
N LEU A 35 14.98 -20.26 0.70
CA LEU A 35 13.56 -19.99 0.86
C LEU A 35 12.98 -20.89 1.95
N ASN A 36 12.72 -20.31 3.11
CA ASN A 36 11.99 -20.99 4.16
C ASN A 36 10.49 -20.79 3.96
N LEU A 37 9.72 -21.87 3.98
CA LEU A 37 8.26 -21.84 3.79
C LEU A 37 7.57 -20.89 4.79
N SER A 38 8.08 -20.80 6.01
CA SER A 38 7.57 -19.87 7.03
C SER A 38 7.71 -18.39 6.62
N PHE A 39 8.82 -18.00 6.02
CA PHE A 39 9.01 -16.62 5.54
C PHE A 39 8.13 -16.32 4.32
N LEU A 40 7.89 -17.31 3.47
CA LEU A 40 6.92 -17.17 2.37
C LEU A 40 5.50 -16.93 2.90
N CYS A 41 5.04 -17.73 3.84
CA CYS A 41 3.71 -17.53 4.44
C CYS A 41 3.60 -16.17 5.15
N LEU A 42 4.60 -15.77 5.92
CA LEU A 42 4.63 -14.47 6.58
C LEU A 42 4.66 -13.31 5.57
N SER A 43 5.40 -13.42 4.48
CA SER A 43 5.44 -12.40 3.45
C SER A 43 4.09 -12.24 2.74
N LEU A 44 3.34 -13.32 2.52
CA LEU A 44 1.98 -13.24 2.00
C LEU A 44 1.04 -12.51 2.96
N ILE A 45 1.14 -12.75 4.27
CA ILE A 45 0.36 -12.05 5.28
C ILE A 45 0.72 -10.56 5.28
N THR A 46 1.98 -10.21 5.27
CA THR A 46 2.43 -8.80 5.24
C THR A 46 2.05 -8.11 3.93
N MET A 47 2.05 -8.81 2.79
CA MET A 47 1.53 -8.29 1.51
C MET A 47 0.03 -7.99 1.58
N THR A 48 -0.78 -8.87 2.19
CA THR A 48 -2.21 -8.59 2.37
C THR A 48 -2.44 -7.38 3.29
N CYS A 49 -1.67 -7.23 4.37
CA CYS A 49 -1.68 -6.03 5.21
C CYS A 49 -1.31 -4.77 4.42
N SER A 50 -0.32 -4.83 3.53
CA SER A 50 0.05 -3.71 2.65
C SER A 50 -1.10 -3.29 1.72
N ILE A 51 -1.80 -4.27 1.14
CA ILE A 51 -2.99 -4.01 0.31
C ILE A 51 -4.10 -3.35 1.15
N CYS A 52 -4.30 -3.79 2.39
CA CYS A 52 -5.27 -3.20 3.31
C CYS A 52 -4.93 -1.74 3.65
N ILE A 53 -3.65 -1.43 3.91
CA ILE A 53 -3.17 -0.06 4.13
C ILE A 53 -3.45 0.80 2.91
N LEU A 54 -3.08 0.32 1.72
CA LEU A 54 -3.26 1.02 0.46
C LEU A 54 -4.75 1.29 0.16
N TYR A 55 -5.59 0.28 0.36
CA TYR A 55 -7.04 0.40 0.25
C TYR A 55 -7.60 1.46 1.19
N SER A 56 -7.15 1.47 2.45
CA SER A 56 -7.61 2.44 3.45
C SER A 56 -7.26 3.87 3.06
N LEU A 57 -6.04 4.11 2.56
CA LEU A 57 -5.61 5.43 2.09
C LEU A 57 -6.46 5.91 0.91
N TRP A 58 -6.69 5.04 -0.08
CA TRP A 58 -7.58 5.35 -1.21
C TRP A 58 -9.00 5.62 -0.75
N PHE A 59 -9.48 4.85 0.23
CA PHE A 59 -10.83 5.00 0.77
C PHE A 59 -11.00 6.32 1.54
N PHE A 60 -9.98 6.76 2.30
CA PHE A 60 -9.97 8.09 2.92
C PHE A 60 -10.13 9.19 1.89
N ILE A 61 -9.31 9.18 0.84
CA ILE A 61 -9.37 10.20 -0.22
C ILE A 61 -10.71 10.13 -0.95
N SER A 62 -11.18 8.95 -1.28
CA SER A 62 -12.48 8.77 -1.93
C SER A 62 -13.63 9.34 -1.07
N THR A 63 -13.55 9.18 0.25
CA THR A 63 -14.57 9.70 1.18
C THR A 63 -14.61 11.23 1.18
N THR A 64 -13.47 11.91 1.01
CA THR A 64 -13.43 13.39 0.96
C THR A 64 -14.20 13.98 -0.23
N THR A 65 -14.55 13.16 -1.24
CA THR A 65 -15.38 13.61 -2.38
C THR A 65 -16.77 14.11 -1.96
N ILE A 66 -17.24 13.71 -0.78
CA ILE A 66 -18.52 14.17 -0.24
C ILE A 66 -18.51 15.69 0.01
N TRP A 67 -17.36 16.24 0.40
CA TRP A 67 -17.21 17.69 0.65
C TRP A 67 -16.55 18.43 -0.51
N PHE A 68 -15.67 17.76 -1.26
CA PHE A 68 -14.87 18.39 -2.30
C PHE A 68 -15.18 17.77 -3.67
N VAL A 69 -15.82 18.54 -4.53
CA VAL A 69 -16.22 18.10 -5.90
C VAL A 69 -15.01 17.76 -6.78
N LYS A 70 -13.84 18.34 -6.53
CA LYS A 70 -12.62 18.13 -7.32
C LYS A 70 -11.55 17.36 -6.53
N THR A 71 -11.73 16.07 -6.35
CA THR A 71 -10.74 15.21 -5.67
C THR A 71 -9.72 14.57 -6.62
N TRP A 72 -9.84 14.82 -7.92
CA TRP A 72 -8.89 14.31 -8.91
C TRP A 72 -7.43 14.61 -8.53
N ASN A 73 -7.15 15.85 -8.10
CA ASN A 73 -5.80 16.24 -7.69
C ASN A 73 -5.33 15.50 -6.44
N ALA A 74 -6.21 15.17 -5.50
CA ALA A 74 -5.86 14.45 -4.29
C ALA A 74 -5.47 12.99 -4.58
N THR A 75 -6.14 12.34 -5.54
CA THR A 75 -5.77 10.99 -5.98
C THR A 75 -4.43 10.97 -6.71
N GLU A 76 -4.13 11.98 -7.54
CA GLU A 76 -2.84 12.10 -8.21
C GLU A 76 -1.70 12.40 -7.22
N VAL A 77 -1.96 13.21 -6.19
CA VAL A 77 -1.00 13.46 -5.11
C VAL A 77 -0.69 12.16 -4.36
N LEU A 78 -1.71 11.37 -3.97
CA LEU A 78 -1.47 10.07 -3.33
C LEU A 78 -0.67 9.14 -4.23
N ARG A 79 -1.01 9.08 -5.51
CA ARG A 79 -0.28 8.28 -6.50
C ARG A 79 1.19 8.69 -6.58
N SER A 80 1.46 10.00 -6.60
CA SER A 80 2.82 10.55 -6.60
C SER A 80 3.59 10.17 -5.36
N PHE A 81 2.96 10.20 -4.18
CA PHE A 81 3.58 9.75 -2.94
C PHE A 81 3.89 8.24 -2.94
N LEU A 82 3.00 7.43 -3.50
CA LEU A 82 3.26 5.98 -3.63
C LEU A 82 4.44 5.67 -4.57
N TYR A 83 4.71 6.55 -5.55
CA TYR A 83 5.93 6.43 -6.38
C TYR A 83 7.21 6.53 -5.55
N VAL A 84 7.20 7.27 -4.44
CA VAL A 84 8.33 7.35 -3.52
C VAL A 84 8.67 6.00 -2.90
N GLY A 85 7.68 5.11 -2.73
CA GLY A 85 7.87 3.74 -2.24
C GLY A 85 8.74 2.84 -3.14
N ARG A 86 9.06 3.29 -4.36
CA ARG A 86 10.02 2.59 -5.24
C ARG A 86 11.48 2.79 -4.83
N PHE A 87 11.75 3.77 -3.96
CA PHE A 87 13.10 4.09 -3.50
C PHE A 87 13.29 3.63 -2.04
N PRO A 88 14.49 3.16 -1.68
CA PRO A 88 14.78 2.80 -0.29
C PRO A 88 14.60 4.01 0.62
N LEU A 89 13.85 3.87 1.70
CA LEU A 89 13.58 4.97 2.65
C LEU A 89 14.86 5.56 3.27
N ASN A 90 15.91 4.75 3.38
CA ASN A 90 17.21 5.18 3.88
C ASN A 90 17.92 6.22 2.98
N SER A 91 17.50 6.35 1.72
CA SER A 91 18.04 7.36 0.79
C SER A 91 17.46 8.76 1.02
N PHE A 92 16.40 8.88 1.84
CA PHE A 92 15.77 10.16 2.14
C PHE A 92 16.34 10.82 3.39
N SER A 93 16.26 12.15 3.44
CA SER A 93 16.58 12.91 4.65
C SER A 93 15.68 12.51 5.82
N PHE A 94 16.13 12.71 7.04
CA PHE A 94 15.39 12.32 8.26
C PHE A 94 13.96 12.87 8.29
N SER A 95 13.75 14.13 7.91
CA SER A 95 12.43 14.76 7.89
C SER A 95 11.48 14.09 6.89
N LEU A 96 11.95 13.80 5.67
CA LEU A 96 11.15 13.11 4.66
C LEU A 96 10.84 11.66 5.08
N ARG A 97 11.80 10.98 5.70
CA ARG A 97 11.60 9.62 6.23
C ARG A 97 10.51 9.60 7.30
N LEU A 98 10.53 10.56 8.23
CA LEU A 98 9.49 10.73 9.25
C LEU A 98 8.12 10.98 8.61
N PHE A 99 8.04 11.90 7.65
CA PHE A 99 6.80 12.19 6.93
C PHE A 99 6.21 10.93 6.27
N PHE A 100 7.03 10.20 5.49
CA PHE A 100 6.60 8.98 4.81
C PHE A 100 6.37 7.79 5.74
N SER A 101 6.80 7.84 6.98
CA SER A 101 6.52 6.79 7.96
C SER A 101 5.21 7.04 8.72
N ILE A 102 4.85 8.31 8.94
CA ILE A 102 3.69 8.69 9.77
C ILE A 102 2.45 8.96 8.92
N PHE A 103 2.56 9.84 7.92
CA PHE A 103 1.39 10.26 7.12
C PHE A 103 1.02 9.28 6.02
N ILE A 104 2.01 8.74 5.35
CA ILE A 104 1.81 7.73 4.31
C ILE A 104 2.77 6.60 4.64
N PRO A 105 2.31 5.56 5.33
CA PRO A 105 3.19 4.52 5.88
C PRO A 105 3.78 3.63 4.77
N ILE A 106 4.59 4.26 3.88
CA ILE A 106 5.20 3.62 2.69
C ILE A 106 6.08 2.45 3.11
N ALA A 107 6.81 2.59 4.24
CA ALA A 107 7.62 1.50 4.78
C ALA A 107 6.82 0.22 4.99
N PHE A 108 5.61 0.35 5.53
CA PHE A 108 4.71 -0.79 5.76
C PHE A 108 4.13 -1.36 4.47
N ILE A 109 4.07 -0.57 3.39
CA ILE A 109 3.51 -1.03 2.11
C ILE A 109 4.56 -1.80 1.30
N THR A 110 5.81 -1.34 1.27
CA THR A 110 6.84 -1.86 0.36
C THR A 110 8.01 -2.53 1.07
N THR A 111 8.56 -1.88 2.10
CA THR A 111 9.82 -2.32 2.73
C THR A 111 9.62 -3.57 3.58
N ILE A 112 8.63 -3.56 4.49
CA ILE A 112 8.44 -4.68 5.43
C ILE A 112 8.11 -6.00 4.72
N PRO A 113 7.18 -6.08 3.74
CA PRO A 113 6.96 -7.33 3.03
C PRO A 113 8.20 -7.90 2.34
N SER A 114 9.03 -7.03 1.76
CA SER A 114 10.28 -7.46 1.11
C SER A 114 11.33 -7.93 2.12
N GLU A 115 11.48 -7.24 3.25
CA GLU A 115 12.37 -7.65 4.34
C GLU A 115 11.92 -8.98 4.97
N VAL A 116 10.62 -9.19 5.15
CA VAL A 116 10.07 -10.45 5.66
C VAL A 116 10.36 -11.59 4.68
N PHE A 117 10.18 -11.35 3.40
CA PHE A 117 10.48 -12.35 2.36
C PHE A 117 11.95 -12.78 2.39
N LEU A 118 12.86 -11.84 2.65
CA LEU A 118 14.30 -12.07 2.77
C LEU A 118 14.72 -12.61 4.16
N GLY A 119 13.80 -12.73 5.12
CA GLY A 119 14.10 -13.13 6.50
C GLY A 119 14.86 -12.08 7.30
N LEU A 120 14.85 -10.82 6.87
CA LEU A 120 15.60 -9.71 7.50
C LEU A 120 14.72 -8.89 8.46
N SER A 121 13.42 -9.03 8.41
CA SER A 121 12.51 -8.21 9.23
C SER A 121 12.39 -8.75 10.66
N SER A 122 12.30 -7.81 11.61
CA SER A 122 12.02 -8.14 13.01
C SER A 122 10.54 -8.50 13.21
N LEU A 123 10.25 -9.35 14.19
CA LEU A 123 8.88 -9.68 14.59
C LEU A 123 8.08 -8.42 14.96
N LEU A 124 8.73 -7.44 15.59
CA LEU A 124 8.13 -6.17 15.97
C LEU A 124 7.59 -5.41 14.75
N ASN A 125 8.34 -5.36 13.65
CA ASN A 125 7.91 -4.68 12.42
C ASN A 125 6.68 -5.34 11.82
N ILE A 126 6.61 -6.67 11.84
CA ILE A 126 5.45 -7.43 11.35
C ILE A 126 4.22 -7.13 12.20
N LEU A 127 4.36 -7.15 13.53
CA LEU A 127 3.26 -6.83 14.45
C LEU A 127 2.78 -5.38 14.27
N LEU A 128 3.70 -4.43 14.16
CA LEU A 128 3.37 -3.03 13.89
C LEU A 128 2.61 -2.87 12.57
N GLN A 129 3.01 -3.57 11.52
CA GLN A 129 2.31 -3.53 10.24
C GLN A 129 0.88 -4.05 10.36
N ILE A 130 0.65 -5.16 11.07
CA ILE A 130 -0.69 -5.72 11.31
C ILE A 130 -1.56 -4.71 12.06
N ILE A 131 -1.01 -4.11 13.14
CA ILE A 131 -1.72 -3.11 13.94
C ILE A 131 -2.07 -1.89 13.07
N VAL A 132 -1.10 -1.33 12.33
CA VAL A 132 -1.31 -0.16 11.47
C VAL A 132 -2.35 -0.46 10.39
N SER A 133 -2.32 -1.63 9.76
CA SER A 133 -3.32 -2.02 8.77
C SER A 133 -4.72 -2.09 9.36
N GLY A 134 -4.87 -2.69 10.53
CA GLY A 134 -6.15 -2.79 11.25
C GLY A 134 -6.70 -1.42 11.67
N VAL A 135 -5.85 -0.56 12.25
CA VAL A 135 -6.22 0.80 12.65
C VAL A 135 -6.65 1.63 11.45
N LEU A 136 -5.92 1.58 10.34
CA LEU A 136 -6.27 2.35 9.14
C LEU A 136 -7.57 1.85 8.50
N LEU A 137 -7.80 0.54 8.44
CA LEU A 137 -9.06 -0.02 7.94
C LEU A 137 -10.24 0.42 8.80
N PHE A 138 -10.12 0.30 10.11
CA PHE A 138 -11.17 0.71 11.03
C PHE A 138 -11.44 2.23 10.92
N SER A 139 -10.39 3.05 10.97
CA SER A 139 -10.51 4.51 10.88
C SER A 139 -11.11 4.96 9.55
N SER A 140 -10.75 4.33 8.44
CA SER A 140 -11.30 4.66 7.12
C SER A 140 -12.79 4.35 7.03
N ARG A 141 -13.24 3.24 7.64
CA ARG A 141 -14.66 2.90 7.74
C ARG A 141 -15.44 3.91 8.60
N GLU A 142 -14.93 4.24 9.79
CA GLU A 142 -15.57 5.22 10.68
C GLU A 142 -15.66 6.60 10.02
N PHE A 143 -14.60 7.00 9.32
CA PHE A 143 -14.59 8.24 8.55
C PHE A 143 -15.66 8.25 7.44
N TRP A 144 -15.85 7.13 6.75
CA TRP A 144 -16.92 6.97 5.78
C TRP A 144 -18.31 7.10 6.43
N LEU A 145 -18.55 6.41 7.54
CA LEU A 145 -19.82 6.48 8.26
C LEU A 145 -20.11 7.90 8.77
N PHE A 146 -19.08 8.61 9.21
CA PHE A 146 -19.18 10.02 9.57
C PHE A 146 -19.54 10.89 8.35
N ALA A 147 -18.87 10.68 7.23
CA ALA A 147 -19.08 11.43 6.00
C ALA A 147 -20.50 11.27 5.43
N LEU A 148 -21.08 10.09 5.55
CA LEU A 148 -22.47 9.83 5.12
C LEU A 148 -23.49 10.73 5.82
N LYS A 149 -23.23 11.20 7.03
CA LYS A 149 -24.12 12.11 7.75
C LYS A 149 -24.24 13.49 7.08
N PHE A 150 -23.23 13.86 6.27
CA PHE A 150 -23.18 15.12 5.53
C PHE A 150 -23.57 14.96 4.05
N TYR A 151 -23.87 13.73 3.64
CA TYR A 151 -24.29 13.47 2.27
C TYR A 151 -25.71 13.99 2.06
N SER A 152 -25.86 15.14 1.39
CA SER A 152 -27.14 15.63 0.89
C SER A 152 -27.29 15.19 -0.57
N SER A 153 -28.31 14.39 -0.86
CA SER A 153 -28.66 14.06 -2.23
C SER A 153 -29.00 15.34 -3.00
N ALA A 154 -28.41 15.54 -4.16
CA ALA A 154 -28.71 16.68 -5.03
C ALA A 154 -30.10 16.58 -5.71
N SER A 155 -30.96 15.64 -5.28
CA SER A 155 -32.32 15.44 -5.76
C SER A 155 -33.33 15.84 -4.68
N SER A 156 -33.40 17.12 -4.37
CA SER A 156 -34.56 17.76 -3.75
C SER A 156 -34.91 19.04 -4.49
#